data_1a137a480091a6e8cbef77abdb7f204e
#
_entry.id   1a137a480091a6e8cbef77abdb7f204e
#
_cell.length_a   1.000
_cell.length_b   1.000
_cell.length_c   1.000
_cell.angle_alpha   90.00
_cell.angle_beta   90.00
_cell.angle_gamma   90.00
#
_symmetry.space_group_name_H-M   'P 1'
#
loop_
_entity.id
_entity.type
_entity.pdbx_description
1 polymer ?
#
loop_
_entity_poly.entity_id
_entity_poly.type
_entity_poly.pdbx_seq_one_letter_code
_entity_poly.pdbx_strand_id
1 'polypeptide(L)' 'MNGELDQAVAEFRRLLEYNPDYGAAYFHGGQALEKLGRVDDAREMYQKGIESTSRSGDRHTQSELQAALDMLPI' A
#
# COMPACT_ATOMS: atom_id res chain seq x y z
N MET A 1 8.89 17.75 -4.94
CA MET A 1 8.77 18.02 -3.51
C MET A 1 7.98 16.94 -2.85
N ASN A 2 8.37 16.59 -1.64
CA ASN A 2 7.75 15.46 -0.94
C ASN A 2 6.35 15.73 -0.42
N GLY A 3 5.94 17.01 -0.36
CA GLY A 3 4.61 17.38 0.13
C GLY A 3 3.46 16.73 -0.61
N GLU A 4 3.60 16.57 -1.93
CA GLU A 4 2.55 15.91 -2.73
C GLU A 4 2.45 14.42 -2.42
N LEU A 5 3.60 13.78 -2.18
CA LEU A 5 3.60 12.36 -1.81
C LEU A 5 3.05 12.15 -0.41
N ASP A 6 3.41 13.03 0.53
CA ASP A 6 2.84 12.97 1.88
C ASP A 6 1.32 13.14 1.85
N GLN A 7 0.84 14.06 1.03
CA GLN A 7 -0.59 14.27 0.88
C GLN A 7 -1.27 13.04 0.28
N ALA A 8 -0.64 12.43 -0.73
CA ALA A 8 -1.18 11.23 -1.34
C ALA A 8 -1.29 10.09 -0.33
N VAL A 9 -0.26 9.90 0.51
CA VAL A 9 -0.29 8.87 1.56
C VAL A 9 -1.44 9.15 2.53
N ALA A 10 -1.60 10.40 2.96
CA ALA A 10 -2.68 10.76 3.89
C ALA A 10 -4.06 10.47 3.28
N GLU A 11 -4.22 10.76 1.99
CA GLU A 11 -5.48 10.48 1.30
C GLU A 11 -5.76 8.98 1.18
N PHE A 12 -4.73 8.19 0.86
CA PHE A 12 -4.89 6.73 0.81
C PHE A 12 -5.24 6.16 2.18
N ARG A 13 -4.61 6.66 3.25
CA ARG A 13 -4.92 6.21 4.60
C ARG A 13 -6.35 6.54 4.98
N ARG A 14 -6.81 7.73 4.62
CA ARG A 14 -8.20 8.13 4.87
C ARG A 14 -9.18 7.25 4.11
N LEU A 15 -8.87 6.98 2.84
CA LEU A 15 -9.71 6.12 2.02
C LEU A 15 -9.83 4.73 2.66
N LEU A 16 -8.74 4.21 3.19
CA LEU A 16 -8.73 2.89 3.82
C LEU A 16 -9.47 2.84 5.16
N GLU A 17 -9.63 3.99 5.83
CA GLU A 17 -10.48 4.06 7.01
C GLU A 17 -11.95 3.82 6.65
N TYR A 18 -12.39 4.33 5.50
CA TYR A 18 -13.75 4.15 5.02
C TYR A 18 -13.95 2.84 4.29
N ASN A 19 -12.92 2.37 3.61
CA ASN A 19 -13.01 1.15 2.80
C ASN A 19 -11.74 0.32 2.97
N PRO A 20 -11.63 -0.43 4.07
CA PRO A 20 -10.40 -1.19 4.37
C PRO A 20 -10.10 -2.32 3.39
N ASP A 21 -11.05 -2.66 2.52
CA ASP A 21 -10.85 -3.71 1.52
C ASP A 21 -10.52 -3.17 0.13
N TYR A 22 -10.24 -1.88 0.03
CA TYR A 22 -9.84 -1.29 -1.25
C TYR A 22 -8.36 -1.59 -1.50
N GLY A 23 -8.09 -2.75 -2.12
CA GLY A 23 -6.73 -3.27 -2.30
C GLY A 23 -5.81 -2.33 -3.07
N ALA A 24 -6.31 -1.65 -4.11
CA ALA A 24 -5.50 -0.74 -4.91
C ALA A 24 -4.91 0.41 -4.08
N ALA A 25 -5.62 0.86 -3.04
CA ALA A 25 -5.13 1.94 -2.19
C ALA A 25 -3.90 1.51 -1.38
N TYR A 26 -3.84 0.24 -0.96
CA TYR A 26 -2.65 -0.27 -0.29
C TYR A 26 -1.45 -0.29 -1.22
N PHE A 27 -1.67 -0.68 -2.47
CA PHE A 27 -0.60 -0.74 -3.46
C PHE A 27 -0.07 0.67 -3.77
N HIS A 28 -0.95 1.59 -4.11
CA HIS A 28 -0.53 2.96 -4.44
C HIS A 28 0.02 3.71 -3.24
N GLY A 29 -0.58 3.50 -2.06
CA GLY A 29 -0.07 4.08 -0.82
C GLY A 29 1.33 3.58 -0.50
N GLY A 30 1.56 2.28 -0.67
CA GLY A 30 2.89 1.70 -0.47
C GLY A 30 3.92 2.27 -1.43
N GLN A 31 3.54 2.44 -2.70
CA GLN A 31 4.45 3.04 -3.68
C GLN A 31 4.81 4.47 -3.33
N ALA A 32 3.85 5.25 -2.87
CA ALA A 32 4.12 6.62 -2.45
C ALA A 32 5.08 6.65 -1.26
N LEU A 33 4.92 5.72 -0.32
CA LEU A 33 5.82 5.60 0.83
C LEU A 33 7.22 5.21 0.40
N GLU A 34 7.37 4.33 -0.59
CA GLU A 34 8.68 4.00 -1.15
C GLU A 34 9.36 5.22 -1.75
N LYS A 35 8.61 6.04 -2.48
CA LYS A 35 9.15 7.25 -3.11
C LYS A 35 9.60 8.26 -2.06
N LEU A 36 8.97 8.25 -0.89
CA LEU A 36 9.37 9.09 0.24
C LEU A 36 10.55 8.51 1.01
N GLY A 37 11.02 7.31 0.66
CA GLY A 37 12.08 6.63 1.37
C GLY A 37 11.64 5.97 2.67
N ARG A 38 10.33 5.85 2.90
CA ARG A 38 9.77 5.28 4.11
C ARG A 38 9.49 3.80 3.90
N VAL A 39 10.56 3.02 3.82
CA VAL A 39 10.49 1.60 3.44
C VAL A 39 9.71 0.76 4.44
N ASP A 40 9.89 0.99 5.74
CA ASP A 40 9.19 0.21 6.76
C ASP A 40 7.69 0.46 6.70
N ASP A 41 7.29 1.71 6.48
CA ASP A 41 5.87 2.05 6.32
C ASP A 41 5.30 1.46 5.05
N ALA A 42 6.08 1.45 3.96
CA ALA A 42 5.65 0.82 2.71
C ALA A 42 5.42 -0.68 2.91
N ARG A 43 6.35 -1.33 3.63
CA ARG A 43 6.22 -2.75 3.93
C ARG A 43 4.93 -3.05 4.68
N GLU A 44 4.64 -2.26 5.70
CA GLU A 44 3.41 -2.42 6.47
C GLU A 44 2.17 -2.24 5.59
N MET A 45 2.19 -1.23 4.73
CA MET A 45 1.08 -0.96 3.82
C MET A 45 0.83 -2.15 2.90
N TYR A 46 1.88 -2.70 2.30
CA TYR A 46 1.75 -3.86 1.42
C TYR A 46 1.26 -5.10 2.18
N GLN A 47 1.77 -5.32 3.38
CA GLN A 47 1.35 -6.48 4.19
C GLN A 47 -0.13 -6.41 4.54
N LYS A 48 -0.61 -5.23 4.93
CA LYS A 48 -2.02 -5.02 5.23
C LYS A 48 -2.89 -5.22 3.99
N GLY A 49 -2.37 -4.77 2.84
CA GLY A 49 -3.06 -4.97 1.56
C GLY A 49 -3.18 -6.44 1.19
N ILE A 50 -2.14 -7.22 1.45
CA ILE A 50 -2.16 -8.66 1.20
C ILE A 50 -3.24 -9.32 2.06
N GLU A 51 -3.31 -8.97 3.34
CA GLU A 51 -4.36 -9.49 4.22
C GLU A 51 -5.75 -9.13 3.71
N SER A 52 -5.94 -7.87 3.32
CA SER A 52 -7.23 -7.38 2.83
C SER A 52 -7.65 -8.10 1.54
N THR A 53 -6.74 -8.19 0.56
CA THR A 53 -7.05 -8.83 -0.72
C THR A 53 -7.24 -10.33 -0.56
N SER A 54 -6.58 -10.95 0.40
CA SER A 54 -6.79 -12.35 0.72
C SER A 54 -8.22 -12.57 1.23
N ARG A 55 -8.69 -11.70 2.13
CA ARG A 55 -10.06 -11.80 2.66
C ARG A 55 -11.11 -11.59 1.58
N SER A 56 -10.86 -10.63 0.67
CA SER A 56 -11.82 -10.28 -0.37
C SER A 56 -11.74 -11.18 -1.61
N GLY A 57 -10.71 -12.00 -1.70
CA GLY A 57 -10.51 -12.88 -2.85
C GLY A 57 -9.96 -12.19 -4.09
N ASP A 58 -9.37 -11.01 -3.94
CA ASP A 58 -8.78 -10.25 -5.05
C ASP A 58 -7.36 -10.73 -5.31
N ARG A 59 -7.23 -11.82 -6.05
CA ARG A 59 -5.94 -12.45 -6.32
C ARG A 59 -5.01 -11.59 -7.17
N HIS A 60 -5.58 -10.83 -8.10
CA HIS A 60 -4.78 -9.98 -8.98
C HIS A 60 -4.04 -8.92 -8.18
N THR A 61 -4.77 -8.17 -7.35
CA THR A 61 -4.16 -7.13 -6.51
C THR A 61 -3.26 -7.74 -5.47
N GLN A 62 -3.63 -8.90 -4.91
CA GLN A 62 -2.78 -9.60 -3.95
C GLN A 62 -1.41 -9.93 -4.57
N SER A 63 -1.39 -10.41 -5.81
CA SER A 63 -0.14 -10.71 -6.50
C SER A 63 0.72 -9.48 -6.73
N GLU A 64 0.09 -8.36 -7.08
CA GLU A 64 0.81 -7.10 -7.25
C GLU A 64 1.43 -6.63 -5.94
N LEU A 65 0.67 -6.73 -4.86
CA LEU A 65 1.14 -6.35 -3.53
C LEU A 65 2.30 -7.23 -3.08
N GLN A 66 2.19 -8.54 -3.31
CA GLN A 66 3.26 -9.47 -2.94
C GLN A 66 4.54 -9.18 -3.73
N ALA A 67 4.41 -8.92 -5.04
CA ALA A 67 5.57 -8.57 -5.86
C ALA A 67 6.25 -7.30 -5.37
N ALA A 68 5.45 -6.28 -5.03
CA ALA A 68 5.98 -5.03 -4.51
C ALA A 68 6.69 -5.22 -3.17
N LEU A 69 6.10 -6.02 -2.29
CA LEU A 69 6.70 -6.35 -0.99
C LEU A 69 8.04 -7.06 -1.16
N ASP A 70 8.09 -8.02 -2.08
CA ASP A 70 9.30 -8.83 -2.31
C ASP A 70 10.44 -7.99 -2.88
N MET A 71 10.14 -6.88 -3.52
CA MET A 71 11.14 -5.98 -4.11
C MET A 71 11.66 -4.93 -3.14
N LEU A 72 11.08 -4.81 -1.96
CA LEU A 72 11.57 -3.84 -0.98
C LEU A 72 12.93 -4.25 -0.45
N PRO A 73 13.82 -3.26 -0.20
CA PRO A 73 15.11 -3.57 0.44
C PRO A 73 14.90 -4.09 1.86
N ILE A 74 15.84 -4.90 2.28
CA ILE A 74 15.82 -5.49 3.63
C ILE A 74 16.34 -4.50 4.65
#